data_bffe6819b1271cc1253015cd7603dd2d
#
_entry.id   bffe6819b1271cc1253015cd7603dd2d
#
_cell.length_a   1.000
_cell.length_b   1.000
_cell.length_c   1.000
_cell.angle_alpha   90.00
_cell.angle_beta   90.00
_cell.angle_gamma   90.00
#
_symmetry.space_group_name_H-M   'P 1'
#
loop_
_entity.id
_entity.type
_entity.pdbx_description
1 polymer ?
#
loop_
_entity_poly.entity_id
_entity_poly.type
_entity_poly.pdbx_seq_one_letter_code
_entity_poly.pdbx_strand_id
1 'polypeptide(L)'
;MTRPRAASERFVAQLPTRTKSRVQVIYSPIMEIRPLPVEVETEGVQGLIFTSANAVNAAALKGVDRNLPAFCVGPTTTSTAKGCGWRAELVGATAEELVGHLLKRRPKSPLLHLRGENTRGNVAGRLTESGLTVGELPVYQQLLLPLTSEVTRVADLDSPVIAPLFSPRTARHFADIWTGSAPLWLAAISQATADPLYSLDYARLKIAKKPTPKKMRKAVKKLVKHALRVEGGAVPD
;
A
#
# COMPACT_ATOMS: atom_id res chain seq x y z
N MET A 1 -4.38 11.66 6.34
CA MET A 1 -4.42 10.36 5.61
C MET A 1 -3.17 10.24 4.77
N THR A 2 -2.34 9.23 5.00
CA THR A 2 -0.95 9.11 4.53
C THR A 2 -0.76 8.25 3.26
N ARG A 3 -1.79 7.53 2.80
CA ARG A 3 -1.75 6.72 1.57
C ARG A 3 -1.91 7.58 0.31
N PRO A 4 -1.59 7.06 -0.90
CA PRO A 4 -1.97 7.68 -2.16
C PRO A 4 -3.45 8.08 -2.17
N ARG A 5 -3.76 9.23 -2.77
CA ARG A 5 -5.06 9.92 -2.66
C ARG A 5 -6.26 9.00 -2.85
N ALA A 6 -6.33 8.29 -3.96
CA ALA A 6 -7.45 7.38 -4.26
C ALA A 6 -7.62 6.24 -3.23
N ALA A 7 -6.51 5.72 -2.68
CA ALA A 7 -6.55 4.69 -1.63
C ALA A 7 -7.02 5.25 -0.29
N SER A 8 -6.68 6.51 0.02
CA SER A 8 -7.15 7.23 1.19
C SER A 8 -8.65 7.51 1.11
N GLU A 9 -9.13 7.99 -0.02
CA GLU A 9 -10.55 8.28 -0.26
C GLU A 9 -11.42 7.02 -0.12
N ARG A 10 -11.00 5.90 -0.74
CA ARG A 10 -11.70 4.61 -0.56
C ARG A 10 -11.74 4.15 0.90
N PHE A 11 -10.66 4.38 1.66
CA PHE A 11 -10.63 4.03 3.08
C PHE A 11 -11.58 4.91 3.89
N VAL A 12 -11.56 6.23 3.68
CA VAL A 12 -12.42 7.21 4.36
C VAL A 12 -13.89 7.00 4.01
N ALA A 13 -14.22 6.72 2.75
CA ALA A 13 -15.59 6.44 2.31
C ALA A 13 -16.24 5.31 3.11
N GLN A 14 -15.46 4.31 3.51
CA GLN A 14 -15.92 3.15 4.28
C GLN A 14 -15.88 3.36 5.82
N LEU A 15 -15.49 4.53 6.32
CA LEU A 15 -15.64 4.86 7.73
C LEU A 15 -17.12 5.15 8.04
N PRO A 16 -17.60 4.80 9.26
CA PRO A 16 -18.96 5.14 9.67
C PRO A 16 -19.21 6.66 9.59
N THR A 17 -20.38 7.07 9.14
CA THR A 17 -20.78 8.48 9.03
C THR A 17 -20.56 9.24 10.33
N ARG A 18 -20.97 8.67 11.47
CA ARG A 18 -20.74 9.26 12.81
C ARG A 18 -19.25 9.46 13.15
N THR A 19 -18.32 8.69 12.53
CA THR A 19 -16.89 8.90 12.74
C THR A 19 -16.41 10.03 11.84
N LYS A 20 -16.85 10.07 10.58
CA LYS A 20 -16.47 11.10 9.60
C LYS A 20 -16.95 12.49 10.01
N SER A 21 -18.16 12.62 10.54
CA SER A 21 -18.73 13.92 10.95
C SER A 21 -18.07 14.55 12.18
N ARG A 22 -17.15 13.83 12.84
CA ARG A 22 -16.47 14.28 14.06
C ARG A 22 -14.98 14.54 13.88
N VAL A 23 -14.49 14.49 12.65
CA VAL A 23 -13.07 14.72 12.33
C VAL A 23 -12.96 15.50 11.03
N GLN A 24 -12.02 16.39 10.97
CA GLN A 24 -11.55 16.93 9.70
C GLN A 24 -10.64 15.89 9.06
N VAL A 25 -10.90 15.54 7.81
CA VAL A 25 -10.09 14.57 7.06
C VAL A 25 -9.11 15.31 6.16
N ILE A 26 -7.84 15.30 6.55
CA ILE A 26 -6.76 15.87 5.75
C ILE A 26 -6.08 14.76 4.96
N TYR A 27 -5.86 14.99 3.68
CA TYR A 27 -5.17 14.08 2.77
C TYR A 27 -3.73 14.57 2.54
N SER A 28 -2.78 13.89 3.14
CA SER A 28 -1.36 14.13 2.96
C SER A 28 -0.69 12.83 2.53
N PRO A 29 -0.75 12.48 1.24
CA PRO A 29 -0.05 11.30 0.75
C PRO A 29 1.46 11.48 0.95
N ILE A 30 2.07 10.64 1.78
CA ILE A 30 3.52 10.62 1.99
C ILE A 30 4.23 9.62 1.09
N MET A 31 3.52 9.04 0.16
CA MET A 31 4.03 8.17 -0.90
C MET A 31 3.17 8.28 -2.15
N GLU A 32 3.82 8.39 -3.28
CA GLU A 32 3.23 8.36 -4.61
C GLU A 32 3.72 7.13 -5.37
N ILE A 33 2.83 6.53 -6.17
CA ILE A 33 3.19 5.52 -7.15
C ILE A 33 3.36 6.23 -8.49
N ARG A 34 4.58 6.23 -9.03
CA ARG A 34 4.90 6.87 -10.31
C ARG A 34 5.32 5.83 -11.32
N PRO A 35 4.61 5.71 -12.48
CA PRO A 35 5.09 4.89 -13.58
C PRO A 35 6.48 5.33 -14.03
N LEU A 36 7.34 4.37 -14.36
CA LEU A 36 8.66 4.64 -14.93
C LEU A 36 8.53 4.89 -16.45
N PRO A 37 9.36 5.77 -17.03
CA PRO A 37 9.36 6.05 -18.46
C PRO A 37 10.13 4.96 -19.23
N VAL A 38 9.72 3.69 -19.05
CA VAL A 38 10.31 2.54 -19.73
C VAL A 38 9.32 1.97 -20.73
N GLU A 39 9.79 1.51 -21.85
CA GLU A 39 9.01 0.71 -22.80
C GLU A 39 8.96 -0.74 -22.33
N VAL A 40 7.86 -1.42 -22.62
CA VAL A 40 7.66 -2.82 -22.26
C VAL A 40 7.56 -3.63 -23.54
N GLU A 41 8.70 -4.19 -23.92
CA GLU A 41 8.76 -5.10 -25.05
C GLU A 41 8.17 -6.46 -24.65
N THR A 42 7.23 -6.94 -25.46
CA THR A 42 6.53 -8.22 -25.21
C THR A 42 6.71 -9.20 -26.36
N GLU A 43 7.58 -8.90 -27.33
CA GLU A 43 7.88 -9.83 -28.42
C GLU A 43 8.49 -11.14 -27.87
N GLY A 44 7.95 -12.25 -28.28
CA GLY A 44 8.34 -13.58 -27.79
C GLY A 44 7.88 -13.94 -26.37
N VAL A 45 7.37 -12.99 -25.58
CA VAL A 45 6.86 -13.25 -24.22
C VAL A 45 5.60 -14.11 -24.26
N GLN A 46 5.54 -15.15 -23.43
CA GLN A 46 4.44 -16.11 -23.37
C GLN A 46 3.48 -15.87 -22.20
N GLY A 47 3.80 -14.96 -21.29
CA GLY A 47 2.96 -14.60 -20.16
C GLY A 47 3.59 -13.58 -19.23
N LEU A 48 2.74 -12.96 -18.43
CA LEU A 48 3.11 -11.89 -17.51
C LEU A 48 3.02 -12.38 -16.06
N ILE A 49 3.91 -11.88 -15.21
CA ILE A 49 3.85 -12.07 -13.76
C ILE A 49 3.59 -10.73 -13.10
N PHE A 50 2.59 -10.67 -12.22
CA PHE A 50 2.26 -9.49 -11.42
C PHE A 50 2.21 -9.84 -9.93
N THR A 51 3.08 -9.23 -9.16
CA THR A 51 3.09 -9.33 -7.69
C THR A 51 2.44 -8.10 -7.01
N SER A 52 1.96 -7.12 -7.81
CA SER A 52 1.37 -5.88 -7.31
C SER A 52 0.33 -5.32 -8.28
N ALA A 53 -0.80 -4.86 -7.74
CA ALA A 53 -1.79 -4.10 -8.52
C ALA A 53 -1.23 -2.79 -9.13
N ASN A 54 -0.20 -2.21 -8.52
CA ASN A 54 0.47 -1.03 -9.09
C ASN A 54 1.23 -1.37 -10.38
N ALA A 55 1.86 -2.55 -10.45
CA ALA A 55 2.51 -3.02 -11.68
C ALA A 55 1.48 -3.28 -12.78
N VAL A 56 0.33 -3.85 -12.43
CA VAL A 56 -0.80 -4.02 -13.37
C VAL A 56 -1.24 -2.68 -13.94
N ASN A 57 -1.48 -1.69 -13.09
CA ASN A 57 -1.89 -0.36 -13.54
C ASN A 57 -0.83 0.32 -14.41
N ALA A 58 0.45 0.21 -14.06
CA ALA A 58 1.55 0.75 -14.85
C ALA A 58 1.65 0.07 -16.22
N ALA A 59 1.54 -1.26 -16.27
CA ALA A 59 1.50 -2.03 -17.51
C ALA A 59 0.28 -1.64 -18.39
N ALA A 60 -0.86 -1.41 -17.75
CA ALA A 60 -2.08 -0.97 -18.42
C ALA A 60 -1.90 0.38 -19.13
N LEU A 61 -1.29 1.34 -18.46
CA LEU A 61 -0.99 2.67 -19.01
C LEU A 61 0.01 2.62 -20.17
N LYS A 62 0.87 1.60 -20.21
CA LYS A 62 1.90 1.40 -21.25
C LYS A 62 1.42 0.58 -22.46
N GLY A 63 0.14 0.20 -22.48
CA GLY A 63 -0.41 -0.55 -23.60
C GLY A 63 0.10 -1.98 -23.75
N VAL A 64 0.62 -2.59 -22.68
CA VAL A 64 1.11 -3.98 -22.69
C VAL A 64 0.02 -4.94 -23.19
N ASP A 65 0.40 -5.89 -24.05
CA ASP A 65 -0.53 -6.82 -24.71
C ASP A 65 -1.45 -7.55 -23.72
N ARG A 66 -2.76 -7.45 -23.95
CA ARG A 66 -3.80 -8.06 -23.12
C ARG A 66 -4.06 -9.53 -23.44
N ASN A 67 -3.57 -10.02 -24.58
CA ASN A 67 -3.72 -11.43 -24.97
C ASN A 67 -2.81 -12.33 -24.16
N LEU A 68 -1.72 -11.81 -23.59
CA LEU A 68 -0.81 -12.56 -22.74
C LEU A 68 -1.52 -13.00 -21.45
N PRO A 69 -1.39 -14.28 -21.03
CA PRO A 69 -1.88 -14.73 -19.74
C PRO A 69 -1.12 -14.03 -18.61
N ALA A 70 -1.83 -13.70 -17.51
CA ALA A 70 -1.25 -12.99 -16.38
C ALA A 70 -1.31 -13.85 -15.10
N PHE A 71 -0.16 -14.16 -14.52
CA PHE A 71 -0.01 -14.89 -13.26
C PHE A 71 0.12 -13.89 -12.11
N CYS A 72 -0.85 -13.87 -11.20
CA CYS A 72 -0.96 -12.82 -10.20
C CYS A 72 -0.81 -13.34 -8.77
N VAL A 73 -0.13 -12.56 -7.93
CA VAL A 73 -0.09 -12.74 -6.47
C VAL A 73 -1.20 -11.92 -5.81
N GLY A 74 -2.04 -12.61 -5.07
CA GLY A 74 -3.09 -12.01 -4.26
C GLY A 74 -4.35 -11.59 -5.02
N PRO A 75 -5.50 -11.60 -4.35
CA PRO A 75 -6.81 -11.36 -4.98
C PRO A 75 -6.94 -9.94 -5.54
N THR A 76 -6.34 -8.94 -4.89
CA THR A 76 -6.40 -7.55 -5.36
C THR A 76 -5.67 -7.38 -6.69
N THR A 77 -4.46 -7.93 -6.83
CA THR A 77 -3.68 -7.88 -8.07
C THR A 77 -4.42 -8.58 -9.19
N THR A 78 -4.95 -9.78 -8.92
CA THR A 78 -5.73 -10.57 -9.89
C THR A 78 -6.98 -9.84 -10.35
N SER A 79 -7.75 -9.26 -9.42
CA SER A 79 -8.94 -8.47 -9.75
C SER A 79 -8.60 -7.23 -10.56
N THR A 80 -7.50 -6.55 -10.23
CA THR A 80 -7.03 -5.39 -11.01
C THR A 80 -6.64 -5.81 -12.43
N ALA A 81 -5.91 -6.92 -12.59
CA ALA A 81 -5.48 -7.41 -13.91
C ALA A 81 -6.69 -7.80 -14.77
N LYS A 82 -7.68 -8.48 -14.19
CA LYS A 82 -8.95 -8.79 -14.88
C LYS A 82 -9.69 -7.51 -15.27
N GLY A 83 -9.78 -6.53 -14.38
CA GLY A 83 -10.39 -5.23 -14.65
C GLY A 83 -9.70 -4.42 -15.76
N CYS A 84 -8.40 -4.66 -15.97
CA CYS A 84 -7.63 -4.09 -17.07
C CYS A 84 -7.65 -4.92 -18.36
N GLY A 85 -8.39 -6.03 -18.40
CA GLY A 85 -8.61 -6.83 -19.63
C GLY A 85 -7.69 -8.04 -19.79
N TRP A 86 -6.79 -8.37 -18.84
CA TRP A 86 -5.99 -9.58 -18.91
C TRP A 86 -6.74 -10.84 -18.48
N ARG A 87 -6.40 -11.97 -19.09
CA ARG A 87 -6.76 -13.31 -18.58
C ARG A 87 -5.87 -13.60 -17.37
N ALA A 88 -6.28 -13.10 -16.19
CA ALA A 88 -5.50 -13.18 -14.98
C ALA A 88 -5.90 -14.35 -14.09
N GLU A 89 -4.89 -15.08 -13.60
CA GLU A 89 -5.00 -16.21 -12.70
C GLU A 89 -4.39 -15.84 -11.33
N LEU A 90 -5.09 -16.18 -10.24
CA LEU A 90 -4.54 -16.11 -8.88
C LEU A 90 -3.69 -17.36 -8.64
N VAL A 91 -2.38 -17.21 -8.57
CA VAL A 91 -1.44 -18.34 -8.45
C VAL A 91 -0.76 -18.42 -7.08
N GLY A 92 -1.17 -17.58 -6.14
CA GLY A 92 -0.70 -17.61 -4.76
C GLY A 92 -1.05 -16.33 -4.00
N ALA A 93 -0.94 -16.37 -2.69
CA ALA A 93 -1.06 -15.21 -1.81
C ALA A 93 0.31 -14.55 -1.55
N THR A 94 1.41 -15.26 -1.81
CA THR A 94 2.79 -14.84 -1.60
C THR A 94 3.66 -15.09 -2.84
N ALA A 95 4.85 -14.48 -2.87
CA ALA A 95 5.83 -14.72 -3.93
C ALA A 95 6.34 -16.18 -3.93
N GLU A 96 6.45 -16.79 -2.75
CA GLU A 96 6.83 -18.19 -2.58
C GLU A 96 5.82 -19.13 -3.22
N GLU A 97 4.54 -18.91 -2.95
CA GLU A 97 3.45 -19.72 -3.53
C GLU A 97 3.39 -19.54 -5.05
N LEU A 98 3.60 -18.32 -5.58
CA LEU A 98 3.69 -18.09 -7.02
C LEU A 98 4.83 -18.88 -7.64
N VAL A 99 6.04 -18.80 -7.08
CA VAL A 99 7.20 -19.54 -7.57
C VAL A 99 6.92 -21.05 -7.58
N GLY A 100 6.45 -21.60 -6.45
CA GLY A 100 6.11 -23.02 -6.35
C GLY A 100 5.04 -23.46 -7.37
N HIS A 101 4.02 -22.62 -7.59
CA HIS A 101 2.96 -22.89 -8.57
C HIS A 101 3.50 -22.91 -10.00
N LEU A 102 4.29 -21.90 -10.40
CA LEU A 102 4.83 -21.81 -11.75
C LEU A 102 5.84 -22.93 -12.05
N LEU A 103 6.67 -23.31 -11.08
CA LEU A 103 7.60 -24.43 -11.23
C LEU A 103 6.88 -25.78 -11.40
N LYS A 104 5.76 -25.98 -10.69
CA LYS A 104 4.94 -27.18 -10.83
C LYS A 104 4.22 -27.23 -12.17
N ARG A 105 3.64 -26.10 -12.61
CA ARG A 105 2.81 -26.00 -13.82
C ARG A 105 3.63 -25.92 -15.10
N ARG A 106 4.86 -25.37 -15.04
CA ARG A 106 5.73 -25.16 -16.18
C ARG A 106 5.03 -24.53 -17.40
N PRO A 107 4.48 -23.28 -17.26
CA PRO A 107 3.85 -22.62 -18.38
C PRO A 107 4.86 -22.36 -19.51
N LYS A 108 4.35 -22.09 -20.72
CA LYS A 108 5.21 -21.65 -21.82
C LYS A 108 6.02 -20.42 -21.38
N SER A 109 7.29 -20.38 -21.73
CA SER A 109 8.23 -19.30 -21.43
C SER A 109 8.87 -18.76 -22.72
N PRO A 110 9.50 -17.59 -22.73
CA PRO A 110 9.82 -16.76 -21.57
C PRO A 110 8.61 -16.05 -20.97
N LEU A 111 8.65 -15.85 -19.65
CA LEU A 111 7.70 -14.99 -18.91
C LEU A 111 8.34 -13.63 -18.62
N LEU A 112 7.51 -12.60 -18.39
CA LEU A 112 7.99 -11.28 -18.00
C LEU A 112 7.34 -10.84 -16.68
N HIS A 113 8.18 -10.64 -15.64
CA HIS A 113 7.76 -10.11 -14.34
C HIS A 113 7.79 -8.59 -14.37
N LEU A 114 6.63 -7.97 -14.51
CA LEU A 114 6.48 -6.52 -14.38
C LEU A 114 6.29 -6.16 -12.90
N ARG A 115 7.20 -5.33 -12.37
CA ARG A 115 7.32 -5.08 -10.93
C ARG A 115 7.60 -3.61 -10.59
N GLY A 116 7.61 -3.29 -9.32
CA GLY A 116 8.17 -2.01 -8.83
C GLY A 116 9.68 -2.08 -8.67
N GLU A 117 10.36 -0.95 -8.64
CA GLU A 117 11.81 -0.89 -8.32
C GLU A 117 12.12 -1.59 -7.01
N ASN A 118 11.34 -1.27 -5.96
CA ASN A 118 11.50 -1.88 -4.64
C ASN A 118 10.62 -3.13 -4.54
N THR A 119 11.16 -4.28 -4.87
CA THR A 119 10.47 -5.57 -4.73
C THR A 119 11.25 -6.50 -3.79
N ARG A 120 10.55 -7.52 -3.29
CA ARG A 120 11.12 -8.56 -2.43
C ARG A 120 10.91 -9.92 -3.09
N GLY A 121 11.75 -10.89 -2.73
CA GLY A 121 11.54 -12.30 -3.06
C GLY A 121 12.19 -12.80 -4.34
N ASN A 122 12.93 -11.95 -5.09
CA ASN A 122 13.70 -12.35 -6.29
C ASN A 122 12.98 -13.39 -7.18
N VAL A 123 11.74 -13.09 -7.57
CA VAL A 123 10.86 -14.04 -8.28
C VAL A 123 11.45 -14.50 -9.59
N ALA A 124 11.94 -13.57 -10.41
CA ALA A 124 12.52 -13.90 -11.72
C ALA A 124 13.79 -14.74 -11.61
N GLY A 125 14.72 -14.36 -10.72
CA GLY A 125 15.95 -15.13 -10.49
C GLY A 125 15.66 -16.56 -10.06
N ARG A 126 14.78 -16.74 -9.05
CA ARG A 126 14.43 -18.08 -8.53
C ARG A 126 13.77 -18.98 -9.57
N LEU A 127 12.91 -18.43 -10.42
CA LEU A 127 12.27 -19.18 -11.51
C LEU A 127 13.31 -19.57 -12.58
N THR A 128 14.20 -18.63 -12.95
CA THR A 128 15.24 -18.86 -13.96
C THR A 128 16.27 -19.90 -13.51
N GLU A 129 16.73 -19.82 -12.26
CA GLU A 129 17.60 -20.82 -11.63
C GLU A 129 16.98 -22.23 -11.62
N SER A 130 15.65 -22.29 -11.60
CA SER A 130 14.89 -23.54 -11.64
C SER A 130 14.48 -23.97 -13.07
N GLY A 131 15.01 -23.33 -14.11
CA GLY A 131 14.84 -23.71 -15.52
C GLY A 131 13.58 -23.18 -16.19
N LEU A 132 12.97 -22.11 -15.66
CA LEU A 132 11.85 -21.40 -16.29
C LEU A 132 12.33 -19.98 -16.68
N THR A 133 12.56 -19.72 -17.95
CA THR A 133 13.06 -18.42 -18.42
C THR A 133 12.10 -17.29 -18.04
N VAL A 134 12.57 -16.35 -17.20
CA VAL A 134 11.79 -15.20 -16.73
C VAL A 134 12.65 -13.94 -16.78
N GLY A 135 12.24 -12.98 -17.61
CA GLY A 135 12.75 -11.61 -17.54
C GLY A 135 12.02 -10.79 -16.47
N GLU A 136 12.63 -9.71 -16.03
CA GLU A 136 11.97 -8.76 -15.15
C GLU A 136 12.18 -7.31 -15.57
N LEU A 137 11.16 -6.48 -15.39
CA LEU A 137 11.22 -5.06 -15.70
C LEU A 137 10.51 -4.24 -14.62
N PRO A 138 11.20 -3.30 -13.97
CA PRO A 138 10.57 -2.29 -13.13
C PRO A 138 9.74 -1.34 -13.99
N VAL A 139 8.44 -1.24 -13.71
CA VAL A 139 7.49 -0.38 -14.45
C VAL A 139 6.92 0.76 -13.62
N TYR A 140 7.19 0.78 -12.32
CA TYR A 140 6.83 1.88 -11.42
C TYR A 140 7.83 2.01 -10.27
N GLN A 141 7.87 3.21 -9.70
CA GLN A 141 8.59 3.51 -8.47
C GLN A 141 7.64 4.03 -7.38
N GLN A 142 8.11 3.97 -6.14
CA GLN A 142 7.44 4.53 -4.98
C GLN A 142 8.24 5.73 -4.49
N LEU A 143 7.74 6.94 -4.75
CA LEU A 143 8.35 8.17 -4.27
C LEU A 143 7.84 8.50 -2.88
N LEU A 144 8.73 8.79 -1.97
CA LEU A 144 8.41 9.33 -0.66
C LEU A 144 8.22 10.84 -0.78
N LEU A 145 7.15 11.36 -0.17
CA LEU A 145 6.75 12.76 -0.26
C LEU A 145 6.77 13.41 1.13
N PRO A 146 7.03 14.69 1.24
CA PRO A 146 6.89 15.43 2.49
C PRO A 146 5.43 15.50 2.94
N LEU A 147 5.20 15.95 4.17
CA LEU A 147 3.86 16.32 4.62
C LEU A 147 3.36 17.53 3.80
N THR A 148 2.04 17.54 3.56
CA THR A 148 1.43 18.73 2.93
C THR A 148 1.41 19.91 3.89
N SER A 149 1.43 21.13 3.35
CA SER A 149 1.36 22.38 4.13
C SER A 149 0.12 22.43 5.04
N GLU A 150 -0.98 21.78 4.65
CA GLU A 150 -2.17 21.66 5.48
C GLU A 150 -1.90 20.82 6.74
N VAL A 151 -1.18 19.69 6.61
CA VAL A 151 -0.79 18.87 7.78
C VAL A 151 0.22 19.63 8.65
N THR A 152 1.21 20.27 8.05
CA THR A 152 2.22 21.04 8.81
C THR A 152 1.55 22.12 9.67
N ARG A 153 0.53 22.80 9.15
CA ARG A 153 -0.21 23.82 9.94
C ARG A 153 -0.99 23.22 11.10
N VAL A 154 -1.63 22.08 10.94
CA VAL A 154 -2.41 21.46 12.03
C VAL A 154 -1.53 20.65 12.99
N ALA A 155 -0.31 20.34 12.60
CA ALA A 155 0.63 19.59 13.41
C ALA A 155 1.15 20.39 14.64
N ASP A 156 0.95 21.70 14.67
CA ASP A 156 1.36 22.58 15.77
C ASP A 156 0.17 23.10 16.59
N LEU A 157 -1.03 22.56 16.35
CA LEU A 157 -2.24 22.90 17.12
C LEU A 157 -2.42 21.96 18.32
N ASP A 158 -3.18 22.41 19.31
CA ASP A 158 -3.49 21.61 20.51
C ASP A 158 -4.44 20.43 20.23
N SER A 159 -5.09 20.44 19.07
CA SER A 159 -6.04 19.38 18.69
C SER A 159 -5.34 18.08 18.27
N PRO A 160 -5.86 16.90 18.72
CA PRO A 160 -5.23 15.63 18.39
C PRO A 160 -5.18 15.31 16.91
N VAL A 161 -4.02 14.91 16.42
CA VAL A 161 -3.81 14.43 15.05
C VAL A 161 -3.83 12.91 15.00
N ILE A 162 -4.74 12.31 14.23
CA ILE A 162 -4.81 10.86 14.05
C ILE A 162 -4.16 10.49 12.72
N ALA A 163 -3.01 9.80 12.76
CA ALA A 163 -2.26 9.35 11.58
C ALA A 163 -2.37 7.82 11.38
N PRO A 164 -3.14 7.34 10.39
CA PRO A 164 -3.18 5.92 10.05
C PRO A 164 -2.08 5.54 9.06
N LEU A 165 -1.25 4.54 9.43
CA LEU A 165 -0.10 4.02 8.67
C LEU A 165 -0.39 2.59 8.19
N PHE A 166 -0.07 2.29 6.93
CA PHE A 166 -0.47 1.06 6.27
C PHE A 166 0.70 0.19 5.77
N SER A 167 1.93 0.63 5.98
CA SER A 167 3.12 -0.16 5.65
C SER A 167 4.31 0.25 6.51
N PRO A 168 5.27 -0.66 6.77
CA PRO A 168 6.49 -0.31 7.52
C PRO A 168 7.30 0.81 6.85
N ARG A 169 7.36 0.83 5.50
CA ARG A 169 8.08 1.85 4.75
C ARG A 169 7.49 3.25 4.96
N THR A 170 6.16 3.38 4.83
CA THR A 170 5.50 4.68 5.04
C THR A 170 5.49 5.09 6.51
N ALA A 171 5.48 4.13 7.43
CA ALA A 171 5.57 4.41 8.86
C ALA A 171 6.96 4.98 9.23
N ARG A 172 8.04 4.37 8.71
CA ARG A 172 9.40 4.90 8.90
C ARG A 172 9.52 6.29 8.33
N HIS A 173 9.12 6.49 7.08
CA HIS A 173 9.15 7.81 6.47
C HIS A 173 8.32 8.85 7.24
N PHE A 174 7.14 8.47 7.74
CA PHE A 174 6.32 9.35 8.59
C PHE A 174 7.07 9.73 9.87
N ALA A 175 7.76 8.79 10.52
CA ALA A 175 8.56 9.07 11.71
C ALA A 175 9.71 10.03 11.41
N ASP A 176 10.31 9.92 10.22
CA ASP A 176 11.42 10.79 9.81
C ASP A 176 10.98 12.23 9.51
N ILE A 177 9.73 12.43 9.06
CA ILE A 177 9.24 13.74 8.60
C ILE A 177 8.23 14.42 9.53
N TRP A 178 7.78 13.73 10.59
CA TRP A 178 6.87 14.33 11.57
C TRP A 178 7.65 15.18 12.56
N THR A 179 7.37 16.49 12.60
CA THR A 179 8.00 17.47 13.49
C THR A 179 6.99 18.26 14.34
N GLY A 180 5.69 17.91 14.23
CA GLY A 180 4.64 18.64 14.93
C GLY A 180 4.58 18.35 16.43
N SER A 181 4.09 19.30 17.20
CA SER A 181 3.88 19.24 18.65
C SER A 181 2.45 18.78 19.05
N ALA A 182 1.52 18.73 18.10
CA ALA A 182 0.15 18.29 18.36
C ALA A 182 0.11 16.88 18.99
N PRO A 183 -0.85 16.60 19.91
CA PRO A 183 -1.03 15.26 20.47
C PRO A 183 -1.23 14.23 19.35
N LEU A 184 -0.18 13.41 19.09
CA LEU A 184 -0.15 12.47 17.99
C LEU A 184 -0.76 11.13 18.37
N TRP A 185 -1.75 10.68 17.60
CA TRP A 185 -2.42 9.41 17.79
C TRP A 185 -2.24 8.54 16.56
N LEU A 186 -1.63 7.38 16.71
CA LEU A 186 -1.16 6.55 15.63
C LEU A 186 -2.03 5.28 15.47
N ALA A 187 -2.39 4.95 14.25
CA ALA A 187 -2.99 3.66 13.93
C ALA A 187 -2.07 2.91 12.95
N ALA A 188 -1.55 1.75 13.37
CA ALA A 188 -0.71 0.90 12.54
C ALA A 188 -1.49 -0.34 12.07
N ILE A 189 -1.30 -0.74 10.81
CA ILE A 189 -2.00 -1.91 10.24
C ILE A 189 -1.45 -3.24 10.77
N SER A 190 -0.19 -3.27 11.24
CA SER A 190 0.50 -4.44 11.78
C SER A 190 1.59 -4.01 12.77
N GLN A 191 2.16 -4.97 13.50
CA GLN A 191 3.30 -4.74 14.39
C GLN A 191 4.49 -4.16 13.62
N ALA A 192 4.89 -4.78 12.50
CA ALA A 192 5.98 -4.28 11.66
C ALA A 192 5.77 -2.83 11.16
N THR A 193 4.51 -2.37 11.07
CA THR A 193 4.19 -0.97 10.76
C THR A 193 4.29 -0.08 12.00
N ALA A 194 4.06 -0.63 13.18
CA ALA A 194 4.18 0.11 14.45
C ALA A 194 5.64 0.31 14.87
N ASP A 195 6.51 -0.66 14.59
CA ASP A 195 7.90 -0.67 15.06
C ASP A 195 8.67 0.64 14.78
N PRO A 196 8.68 1.20 13.56
CA PRO A 196 9.36 2.47 13.32
C PRO A 196 8.69 3.68 13.98
N LEU A 197 7.46 3.57 14.48
CA LEU A 197 6.73 4.67 15.10
C LEU A 197 7.06 4.84 16.58
N TYR A 198 7.74 3.89 17.21
CA TYR A 198 8.15 3.96 18.62
C TYR A 198 9.21 5.03 18.89
N SER A 199 9.85 5.57 17.85
CA SER A 199 10.78 6.71 17.97
C SER A 199 10.09 8.07 18.12
N LEU A 200 8.78 8.14 17.84
CA LEU A 200 8.01 9.37 17.95
C LEU A 200 7.47 9.59 19.37
N ASP A 201 7.34 10.83 19.78
CA ASP A 201 6.45 11.18 20.89
C ASP A 201 5.00 11.10 20.41
N TYR A 202 4.23 10.20 21.01
CA TYR A 202 2.82 9.99 20.68
C TYR A 202 1.96 9.77 21.91
N ALA A 203 0.79 10.38 21.91
CA ALA A 203 -0.17 10.19 23.01
C ALA A 203 -0.78 8.79 22.99
N ARG A 204 -0.94 8.16 21.84
CA ARG A 204 -1.51 6.82 21.73
C ARG A 204 -1.18 6.13 20.41
N LEU A 205 -0.80 4.84 20.51
CA LEU A 205 -0.64 3.95 19.35
C LEU A 205 -1.65 2.79 19.41
N LYS A 206 -2.30 2.50 18.30
CA LYS A 206 -3.20 1.37 18.17
C LYS A 206 -2.88 0.52 16.96
N ILE A 207 -2.55 -0.75 17.19
CA ILE A 207 -2.29 -1.73 16.15
C ILE A 207 -3.59 -2.45 15.79
N ALA A 208 -3.85 -2.63 14.50
CA ALA A 208 -4.99 -3.39 14.01
C ALA A 208 -4.82 -4.89 14.33
N LYS A 209 -5.88 -5.54 14.87
CA LYS A 209 -5.83 -6.97 15.27
C LYS A 209 -5.47 -7.95 14.14
N LYS A 210 -5.68 -7.57 12.88
CA LYS A 210 -5.27 -8.28 11.65
C LYS A 210 -4.96 -7.22 10.59
N PRO A 211 -4.01 -7.46 9.66
CA PRO A 211 -3.61 -6.47 8.65
C PRO A 211 -4.64 -6.36 7.51
N THR A 212 -5.85 -5.99 7.87
CA THR A 212 -6.96 -5.81 6.90
C THR A 212 -7.55 -4.42 7.00
N PRO A 213 -8.07 -3.85 5.88
CA PRO A 213 -8.74 -2.55 5.89
C PRO A 213 -9.88 -2.46 6.90
N LYS A 214 -10.66 -3.52 7.08
CA LYS A 214 -11.76 -3.60 8.06
C LYS A 214 -11.26 -3.44 9.51
N LYS A 215 -10.14 -4.08 9.86
CA LYS A 215 -9.57 -3.97 11.22
C LYS A 215 -8.87 -2.65 11.45
N MET A 216 -8.24 -2.09 10.40
CA MET A 216 -7.66 -0.76 10.44
C MET A 216 -8.74 0.33 10.67
N ARG A 217 -9.88 0.26 9.97
CA ARG A 217 -11.02 1.17 10.24
C ARG A 217 -11.52 1.07 11.69
N LYS A 218 -11.54 -0.14 12.28
CA LYS A 218 -11.89 -0.31 13.71
C LYS A 218 -10.87 0.34 14.63
N ALA A 219 -9.57 0.30 14.30
CA ALA A 219 -8.52 0.97 15.06
C ALA A 219 -8.72 2.49 15.02
N VAL A 220 -8.85 3.08 13.83
CA VAL A 220 -9.10 4.52 13.65
C VAL A 220 -10.38 4.96 14.38
N LYS A 221 -11.51 4.25 14.20
CA LYS A 221 -12.76 4.57 14.93
C LYS A 221 -12.57 4.62 16.46
N LYS A 222 -11.76 3.71 17.01
CA LYS A 222 -11.48 3.69 18.45
C LYS A 222 -10.64 4.90 18.87
N LEU A 223 -9.65 5.28 18.09
CA LEU A 223 -8.85 6.49 18.36
C LEU A 223 -9.72 7.73 18.31
N VAL A 224 -10.54 7.92 17.27
CA VAL A 224 -11.50 9.05 17.20
C VAL A 224 -12.40 9.10 18.43
N LYS A 225 -12.98 7.95 18.87
CA LYS A 225 -13.83 7.93 20.07
C LYS A 225 -13.07 8.32 21.35
N HIS A 226 -11.80 7.98 21.44
CA HIS A 226 -10.98 8.36 22.60
C HIS A 226 -10.56 9.83 22.56
N ALA A 227 -10.16 10.37 21.41
CA ALA A 227 -9.79 11.78 21.25
C ALA A 227 -10.95 12.69 21.69
N LEU A 228 -12.16 12.40 21.21
CA LEU A 228 -13.37 13.15 21.57
C LEU A 228 -13.73 13.09 23.06
N ARG A 229 -13.29 12.06 23.80
CA ARG A 229 -13.49 11.99 25.24
C ARG A 229 -12.49 12.82 26.02
N VAL A 230 -11.28 12.94 25.49
CA VAL A 230 -10.24 13.78 26.09
C VAL A 230 -10.59 15.26 25.89
N GLU A 231 -11.05 15.64 24.70
CA GLU A 231 -11.50 17.01 24.42
C GLU A 231 -12.81 17.37 25.18
N GLY A 232 -13.74 16.42 25.32
CA GLY A 232 -15.03 16.64 26.03
C GLY A 232 -14.94 16.52 27.55
N GLY A 233 -13.79 16.09 28.10
CA GLY A 233 -13.53 16.03 29.54
C GLY A 233 -12.88 17.28 30.13
N ALA A 234 -12.56 18.26 29.31
CA ALA A 234 -12.08 19.58 29.73
C ALA A 234 -13.27 20.58 29.82
N VAL A 235 -14.25 20.26 30.64
CA VAL A 235 -15.17 21.31 31.16
C VAL A 235 -14.55 21.74 32.48
N PRO A 236 -14.09 22.99 32.62
CA PRO A 236 -13.70 23.54 33.93
C PRO A 236 -14.95 23.62 34.80
N ASP A 237 -14.83 23.22 36.05
CA ASP A 237 -15.75 23.58 37.16
C ASP A 237 -15.83 25.10 37.32
#